data_4771af3758960e22efecf2576a33a9d0
#
_entry.id   4771af3758960e22efecf2576a33a9d0
#
_cell.length_a   1.000
_cell.length_b   1.000
_cell.length_c   1.000
_cell.angle_alpha   90.00
_cell.angle_beta   90.00
_cell.angle_gamma   90.00
#
_symmetry.space_group_name_H-M   'P 1'
#
loop_
_entity.id
_entity.type
_entity.pdbx_description
1 polymer ?
#
loop_
_entity_poly.entity_id
_entity_poly.type
_entity_poly.pdbx_seq_one_letter_code
_entity_poly.pdbx_strand_id
1 'polypeptide(L)'
;MFGDPITNTKRWPADKVEAVCSNIYGGGTPSKSKDEYWNGDIPWISSKDMKSDMISDSQIRITNLGLDNSSAKLVPMNSVIMVIRSGILKHTLPVAINTVPVTVNQDLKVFIPSASIHYRFLAFLFKMLEKDILAGVRAVTADNIEFDTLKNRKIILPPVQLQNEFASFVTQVDKSKLAIQKSLDKLETLKKSLMQQYFG
;
A
#
# COMPACT_ATOMS: atom_id res chain seq x y z
N MET A 1 1.85 21.60 -3.21
CA MET A 1 0.38 21.70 -3.09
C MET A 1 -0.05 21.74 -1.60
N PHE A 2 0.26 20.76 -0.77
CA PHE A 2 -0.27 20.65 0.61
C PHE A 2 0.64 21.19 1.71
N GLY A 3 1.89 21.51 1.44
CA GLY A 3 2.90 21.86 2.44
C GLY A 3 3.45 20.61 3.16
N ASP A 4 4.15 20.81 4.25
CA ASP A 4 4.64 19.72 5.09
C ASP A 4 3.50 19.15 5.96
N PRO A 5 3.17 17.85 5.85
CA PRO A 5 2.07 17.25 6.59
C PRO A 5 2.36 17.11 8.10
N ILE A 6 3.61 17.18 8.53
CA ILE A 6 3.99 17.09 9.95
C ILE A 6 3.74 18.42 10.65
N THR A 7 4.27 19.50 10.09
CA THR A 7 4.16 20.86 10.68
C THR A 7 2.88 21.57 10.28
N ASN A 8 2.15 21.03 9.30
CA ASN A 8 0.90 21.60 8.77
C ASN A 8 1.02 23.13 8.49
N THR A 9 2.06 23.52 7.78
CA THR A 9 2.37 24.93 7.50
C THR A 9 1.23 25.70 6.82
N LYS A 10 0.33 24.99 6.14
CA LYS A 10 -0.86 25.56 5.49
C LYS A 10 -2.10 25.60 6.38
N ARG A 11 -2.00 25.10 7.61
CA ARG A 11 -3.09 25.07 8.59
C ARG A 11 -4.35 24.36 8.07
N TRP A 12 -4.18 23.26 7.33
CA TRP A 12 -5.30 22.43 6.92
C TRP A 12 -6.04 21.86 8.14
N PRO A 13 -7.35 21.65 8.08
CA PRO A 13 -8.04 20.81 9.05
C PRO A 13 -7.28 19.49 9.22
N ALA A 14 -7.33 18.93 10.40
CA ALA A 14 -6.68 17.65 10.70
C ALA A 14 -7.62 16.75 11.49
N ASP A 15 -7.61 15.48 11.19
CA ASP A 15 -8.42 14.49 11.91
C ASP A 15 -7.60 13.20 12.11
N LYS A 16 -8.10 12.32 12.98
CA LYS A 16 -7.49 11.04 13.26
C LYS A 16 -7.57 10.11 12.03
N VAL A 17 -6.58 9.25 11.86
CA VAL A 17 -6.60 8.21 10.83
C VAL A 17 -7.86 7.36 10.91
N GLU A 18 -8.32 7.01 12.12
CA GLU A 18 -9.56 6.23 12.30
C GLU A 18 -10.81 6.99 11.85
N ALA A 19 -10.86 8.31 12.01
CA ALA A 19 -12.01 9.13 11.65
C ALA A 19 -12.16 9.33 10.12
N VAL A 20 -11.05 9.28 9.39
CA VAL A 20 -11.05 9.43 7.92
C VAL A 20 -11.18 8.09 7.17
N CYS A 21 -11.22 6.98 7.88
CA CYS A 21 -11.44 5.66 7.31
C CYS A 21 -12.84 5.14 7.67
N SER A 22 -13.55 4.57 6.70
CA SER A 22 -14.82 3.89 6.95
C SER A 22 -14.63 2.57 7.71
N ASN A 23 -13.48 1.94 7.55
CA ASN A 23 -13.09 0.75 8.29
C ASN A 23 -11.55 0.59 8.31
N ILE A 24 -11.04 -0.01 9.40
CA ILE A 24 -9.64 -0.40 9.53
C ILE A 24 -9.58 -1.78 10.20
N TYR A 25 -8.94 -2.75 9.54
CA TYR A 25 -8.84 -4.10 10.09
C TYR A 25 -7.53 -4.78 9.71
N GLY A 26 -7.20 -5.85 10.41
CA GLY A 26 -6.10 -6.74 10.07
C GLY A 26 -6.53 -7.88 9.17
N GLY A 27 -5.57 -8.51 8.54
CA GLY A 27 -5.80 -9.71 7.77
C GLY A 27 -5.85 -10.99 8.58
N GLY A 28 -5.99 -12.10 7.86
CA GLY A 28 -5.99 -13.44 8.40
C GLY A 28 -5.24 -14.42 7.50
N THR A 29 -4.98 -15.59 8.07
CA THR A 29 -4.28 -16.68 7.36
C THR A 29 -5.14 -17.92 7.43
N PRO A 30 -5.57 -18.49 6.30
CA PRO A 30 -6.21 -19.79 6.27
C PRO A 30 -5.29 -20.87 6.84
N SER A 31 -5.88 -21.96 7.36
CA SER A 31 -5.08 -23.07 7.89
C SER A 31 -4.15 -23.63 6.82
N LYS A 32 -2.86 -23.68 7.13
CA LYS A 32 -1.83 -24.23 6.24
C LYS A 32 -1.90 -25.74 6.09
N SER A 33 -2.61 -26.44 6.99
CA SER A 33 -2.79 -27.88 6.93
C SER A 33 -3.89 -28.33 5.97
N LYS A 34 -4.58 -27.38 5.34
CA LYS A 34 -5.68 -27.64 4.41
C LYS A 34 -5.33 -27.13 3.01
N ASP A 35 -4.86 -28.02 2.17
CA ASP A 35 -4.41 -27.68 0.81
C ASP A 35 -5.54 -27.09 -0.04
N GLU A 36 -6.79 -27.50 0.19
CA GLU A 36 -7.98 -26.98 -0.49
C GLU A 36 -8.26 -25.48 -0.24
N TYR A 37 -7.59 -24.85 0.75
CA TYR A 37 -7.71 -23.41 1.02
C TYR A 37 -6.76 -22.56 0.17
N TRP A 38 -5.79 -23.19 -0.49
CA TRP A 38 -4.70 -22.53 -1.20
C TRP A 38 -4.77 -22.73 -2.72
N ASN A 39 -3.96 -21.98 -3.47
CA ASN A 39 -3.85 -22.07 -4.93
C ASN A 39 -5.16 -21.75 -5.69
N GLY A 40 -6.02 -20.90 -5.14
CA GLY A 40 -7.23 -20.40 -5.78
C GLY A 40 -7.00 -19.12 -6.59
N ASP A 41 -8.06 -18.32 -6.72
CA ASP A 41 -8.07 -17.11 -7.56
C ASP A 41 -7.92 -15.80 -6.78
N ILE A 42 -8.04 -15.83 -5.45
CA ILE A 42 -8.00 -14.64 -4.59
C ILE A 42 -6.56 -14.37 -4.16
N PRO A 43 -5.95 -13.23 -4.53
CA PRO A 43 -4.62 -12.87 -4.06
C PRO A 43 -4.58 -12.74 -2.54
N TRP A 44 -3.56 -13.35 -1.90
CA TRP A 44 -3.32 -13.28 -0.46
C TRP A 44 -2.00 -12.55 -0.20
N ILE A 45 -2.12 -11.26 0.08
CA ILE A 45 -0.99 -10.34 0.20
C ILE A 45 -0.26 -10.52 1.53
N SER A 46 1.03 -10.60 1.47
CA SER A 46 1.97 -10.58 2.60
C SER A 46 2.96 -9.42 2.49
N SER A 47 3.81 -9.23 3.47
CA SER A 47 4.87 -8.21 3.41
C SER A 47 5.85 -8.43 2.23
N LYS A 48 5.97 -9.66 1.72
CA LYS A 48 6.82 -10.00 0.57
C LYS A 48 6.29 -9.46 -0.76
N ASP A 49 4.98 -9.23 -0.84
CA ASP A 49 4.30 -8.74 -2.03
C ASP A 49 4.28 -7.20 -2.09
N MET A 50 4.59 -6.53 -0.97
CA MET A 50 4.56 -5.08 -0.82
C MET A 50 5.79 -4.38 -1.46
N LYS A 51 6.07 -4.68 -2.75
CA LYS A 51 7.25 -4.17 -3.48
C LYS A 51 6.94 -2.96 -4.36
N SER A 52 5.67 -2.65 -4.56
CA SER A 52 5.21 -1.54 -5.41
C SER A 52 4.07 -0.79 -4.74
N ASP A 53 3.83 0.43 -5.21
CA ASP A 53 2.77 1.31 -4.69
C ASP A 53 1.36 0.84 -5.05
N MET A 54 1.25 0.02 -6.09
CA MET A 54 -0.01 -0.54 -6.58
C MET A 54 0.13 -2.06 -6.63
N ILE A 55 -0.84 -2.78 -6.05
CA ILE A 55 -0.85 -4.25 -5.98
C ILE A 55 -2.09 -4.77 -6.68
N SER A 56 -1.88 -5.66 -7.64
CA SER A 56 -2.94 -6.37 -8.36
C SER A 56 -2.88 -7.89 -8.19
N ASP A 57 -1.78 -8.40 -7.61
CA ASP A 57 -1.53 -9.84 -7.47
C ASP A 57 -0.60 -10.13 -6.30
N SER A 58 -0.43 -11.41 -5.98
CA SER A 58 0.47 -11.93 -4.95
C SER A 58 1.10 -13.26 -5.36
N GLN A 59 2.18 -13.62 -4.69
CA GLN A 59 2.83 -14.93 -4.88
C GLN A 59 1.96 -16.10 -4.44
N ILE A 60 1.09 -15.88 -3.47
CA ILE A 60 0.23 -16.90 -2.86
C ILE A 60 -1.21 -16.45 -3.05
N ARG A 61 -2.08 -17.41 -3.42
CA ARG A 61 -3.51 -17.17 -3.59
C ARG A 61 -4.30 -18.13 -2.73
N ILE A 62 -5.50 -17.74 -2.33
CA ILE A 62 -6.44 -18.58 -1.56
C ILE A 62 -7.70 -18.85 -2.37
N THR A 63 -8.39 -19.91 -2.01
CA THR A 63 -9.70 -20.27 -2.56
C THR A 63 -10.83 -19.53 -1.82
N ASN A 64 -12.04 -19.52 -2.39
CA ASN A 64 -13.23 -19.07 -1.67
C ASN A 64 -13.45 -19.89 -0.40
N LEU A 65 -13.19 -21.21 -0.46
CA LEU A 65 -13.27 -22.08 0.72
C LEU A 65 -12.29 -21.64 1.83
N GLY A 66 -11.07 -21.26 1.46
CA GLY A 66 -10.09 -20.71 2.39
C GLY A 66 -10.51 -19.36 2.97
N LEU A 67 -11.14 -18.51 2.17
CA LEU A 67 -11.71 -17.23 2.62
C LEU A 67 -12.82 -17.48 3.65
N ASP A 68 -13.80 -18.32 3.32
CA ASP A 68 -15.00 -18.53 4.13
C ASP A 68 -14.71 -19.26 5.45
N ASN A 69 -13.65 -20.09 5.49
CA ASN A 69 -13.28 -20.89 6.67
C ASN A 69 -12.05 -20.36 7.42
N SER A 70 -11.80 -19.05 7.32
CA SER A 70 -10.68 -18.43 8.03
C SER A 70 -11.03 -17.01 8.53
N SER A 71 -10.08 -16.38 9.22
CA SER A 71 -10.19 -14.96 9.61
C SER A 71 -9.80 -13.99 8.48
N ALA A 72 -9.44 -14.49 7.29
CA ALA A 72 -9.19 -13.65 6.14
C ALA A 72 -10.47 -12.92 5.72
N LYS A 73 -10.30 -11.68 5.25
CA LYS A 73 -11.42 -10.86 4.76
C LYS A 73 -11.09 -10.35 3.37
N LEU A 74 -12.09 -10.33 2.51
CA LEU A 74 -11.95 -9.72 1.19
C LEU A 74 -11.84 -8.20 1.36
N VAL A 75 -10.76 -7.64 0.85
CA VAL A 75 -10.44 -6.22 0.86
C VAL A 75 -10.92 -5.60 -0.44
N PRO A 76 -11.81 -4.60 -0.42
CA PRO A 76 -12.25 -3.95 -1.64
C PRO A 76 -11.10 -3.21 -2.34
N MET A 77 -11.19 -3.07 -3.65
CA MET A 77 -10.23 -2.28 -4.42
C MET A 77 -10.14 -0.84 -3.91
N ASN A 78 -9.02 -0.17 -4.15
CA ASN A 78 -8.74 1.20 -3.69
C ASN A 78 -8.63 1.34 -2.15
N SER A 79 -8.37 0.25 -1.45
CA SER A 79 -7.96 0.30 -0.05
C SER A 79 -6.47 0.59 0.06
N VAL A 80 -6.05 1.19 1.17
CA VAL A 80 -4.64 1.39 1.50
C VAL A 80 -4.19 0.26 2.42
N ILE A 81 -3.11 -0.42 2.07
CA ILE A 81 -2.54 -1.54 2.80
C ILE A 81 -1.17 -1.14 3.34
N MET A 82 -0.90 -1.43 4.60
CA MET A 82 0.35 -1.09 5.28
C MET A 82 0.90 -2.28 6.03
N VAL A 83 2.20 -2.50 5.95
CA VAL A 83 2.90 -3.45 6.82
C VAL A 83 3.00 -2.86 8.23
N ILE A 84 2.51 -3.59 9.24
CA ILE A 84 2.57 -3.16 10.64
C ILE A 84 3.47 -4.05 11.48
N ARG A 85 3.84 -5.24 11.00
CA ARG A 85 4.71 -6.19 11.69
C ARG A 85 5.64 -6.88 10.69
N SER A 86 6.92 -6.54 10.73
CA SER A 86 7.96 -7.19 9.93
C SER A 86 9.31 -6.54 10.24
N GLY A 87 10.40 -7.29 10.13
CA GLY A 87 11.76 -6.75 10.23
C GLY A 87 12.08 -5.64 9.21
N ILE A 88 11.32 -5.54 8.10
CA ILE A 88 11.47 -4.46 7.12
C ILE A 88 11.20 -3.07 7.70
N LEU A 89 10.41 -2.97 8.77
CA LEU A 89 10.07 -1.70 9.44
C LEU A 89 11.28 -1.02 10.08
N LYS A 90 12.40 -1.72 10.23
CA LYS A 90 13.68 -1.11 10.61
C LYS A 90 14.20 -0.14 9.56
N HIS A 91 13.82 -0.33 8.31
CA HIS A 91 14.36 0.39 7.16
C HIS A 91 13.31 1.26 6.45
N THR A 92 12.11 0.74 6.22
CA THR A 92 11.06 1.40 5.43
C THR A 92 9.67 1.00 5.92
N LEU A 93 8.68 1.82 5.58
CA LEU A 93 7.26 1.59 5.82
C LEU A 93 6.57 1.20 4.49
N PRO A 94 6.40 -0.09 4.18
CA PRO A 94 5.69 -0.49 2.97
C PRO A 94 4.21 -0.12 3.05
N VAL A 95 3.78 0.73 2.12
CA VAL A 95 2.40 1.16 1.93
C VAL A 95 2.04 0.99 0.46
N ALA A 96 0.92 0.35 0.18
CA ALA A 96 0.44 0.13 -1.16
C ALA A 96 -1.09 0.26 -1.25
N ILE A 97 -1.59 0.35 -2.48
CA ILE A 97 -3.02 0.41 -2.82
C ILE A 97 -3.34 -0.84 -3.64
N ASN A 98 -4.38 -1.58 -3.28
CA ASN A 98 -4.84 -2.69 -4.11
C ASN A 98 -5.72 -2.19 -5.27
N THR A 99 -5.48 -2.72 -6.46
CA THR A 99 -6.22 -2.37 -7.69
C THR A 99 -7.30 -3.38 -8.06
N VAL A 100 -7.31 -4.51 -7.36
CA VAL A 100 -8.31 -5.59 -7.43
C VAL A 100 -8.70 -5.99 -6.02
N PRO A 101 -9.83 -6.67 -5.81
CA PRO A 101 -10.12 -7.28 -4.52
C PRO A 101 -9.04 -8.29 -4.13
N VAL A 102 -8.55 -8.21 -2.89
CA VAL A 102 -7.48 -9.07 -2.36
C VAL A 102 -7.80 -9.52 -0.93
N THR A 103 -7.02 -10.42 -0.39
CA THR A 103 -6.94 -10.69 1.05
C THR A 103 -5.54 -10.36 1.56
N VAL A 104 -5.38 -10.15 2.85
CA VAL A 104 -4.08 -9.82 3.45
C VAL A 104 -3.79 -10.72 4.65
N ASN A 105 -2.51 -10.94 4.97
CA ASN A 105 -2.13 -11.67 6.18
C ASN A 105 -2.24 -10.78 7.44
N GLN A 106 -1.99 -11.36 8.61
CA GLN A 106 -2.10 -10.67 9.91
C GLN A 106 -1.00 -9.62 10.16
N ASP A 107 0.06 -9.58 9.36
CA ASP A 107 1.16 -8.61 9.48
C ASP A 107 0.84 -7.28 8.79
N LEU A 108 -0.29 -7.24 8.11
CA LEU A 108 -0.78 -6.10 7.35
C LEU A 108 -2.05 -5.52 8.00
N LYS A 109 -2.22 -4.21 7.82
CA LYS A 109 -3.47 -3.50 8.11
C LYS A 109 -4.02 -2.88 6.84
N VAL A 110 -5.33 -2.95 6.75
CA VAL A 110 -6.14 -2.39 5.67
C VAL A 110 -6.85 -1.16 6.18
N PHE A 111 -6.74 -0.08 5.45
CA PHE A 111 -7.45 1.19 5.68
C PHE A 111 -8.39 1.40 4.50
N ILE A 112 -9.68 1.35 4.74
CA ILE A 112 -10.71 1.66 3.75
C ILE A 112 -11.06 3.13 3.90
N PRO A 113 -10.68 4.01 2.95
CA PRO A 113 -10.94 5.44 3.05
C PRO A 113 -12.44 5.73 3.11
N SER A 114 -12.83 6.73 3.89
CA SER A 114 -14.18 7.30 3.85
C SER A 114 -14.31 8.29 2.69
N ALA A 115 -15.50 8.89 2.51
CA ALA A 115 -15.72 9.93 1.50
C ALA A 115 -14.90 11.22 1.73
N SER A 116 -14.33 11.41 2.93
CA SER A 116 -13.57 12.60 3.28
C SER A 116 -12.11 12.55 2.79
N ILE A 117 -11.59 11.37 2.45
CA ILE A 117 -10.19 11.20 2.05
C ILE A 117 -10.05 10.30 0.82
N HIS A 118 -9.30 10.78 -0.17
CA HIS A 118 -8.98 9.99 -1.36
C HIS A 118 -7.88 8.96 -1.04
N TYR A 119 -8.04 7.70 -1.48
CA TYR A 119 -7.11 6.60 -1.18
C TYR A 119 -5.65 6.87 -1.59
N ARG A 120 -5.41 7.52 -2.75
CA ARG A 120 -4.06 7.90 -3.18
C ARG A 120 -3.45 8.96 -2.27
N PHE A 121 -4.26 9.91 -1.81
CA PHE A 121 -3.81 10.94 -0.89
C PHE A 121 -3.45 10.33 0.48
N LEU A 122 -4.28 9.43 1.01
CA LEU A 122 -4.01 8.71 2.27
C LEU A 122 -2.71 7.88 2.17
N ALA A 123 -2.52 7.11 1.09
CA ALA A 123 -1.31 6.33 0.88
C ALA A 123 -0.06 7.23 0.81
N PHE A 124 -0.17 8.37 0.12
CA PHE A 124 0.92 9.34 0.02
C PHE A 124 1.24 9.98 1.38
N LEU A 125 0.22 10.33 2.17
CA LEU A 125 0.42 10.84 3.53
C LEU A 125 1.18 9.84 4.40
N PHE A 126 0.82 8.56 4.40
CA PHE A 126 1.55 7.55 5.16
C PHE A 126 3.02 7.46 4.76
N LYS A 127 3.32 7.55 3.47
CA LYS A 127 4.71 7.58 2.98
C LYS A 127 5.46 8.84 3.41
N MET A 128 4.82 9.99 3.37
CA MET A 128 5.42 11.24 3.85
C MET A 128 5.67 11.21 5.36
N LEU A 129 4.82 10.52 6.11
CA LEU A 129 4.93 10.35 7.56
C LEU A 129 5.80 9.14 7.97
N GLU A 130 6.42 8.43 7.02
CA GLU A 130 7.21 7.21 7.28
C GLU A 130 8.19 7.36 8.42
N LYS A 131 9.03 8.39 8.37
CA LYS A 131 10.06 8.61 9.40
C LYS A 131 9.47 8.79 10.79
N ASP A 132 8.37 9.50 10.88
CA ASP A 132 7.68 9.81 12.12
C ASP A 132 6.91 8.58 12.66
N ILE A 133 6.30 7.78 11.78
CA ILE A 133 5.67 6.51 12.16
C ILE A 133 6.73 5.50 12.64
N LEU A 134 7.84 5.38 11.92
CA LEU A 134 8.90 4.44 12.25
C LEU A 134 9.76 4.87 13.45
N ALA A 135 9.75 6.14 13.86
CA ALA A 135 10.44 6.58 15.06
C ALA A 135 9.94 5.85 16.31
N GLY A 136 8.64 5.56 16.40
CA GLY A 136 8.04 4.75 17.46
C GLY A 136 8.49 3.29 17.44
N VAL A 137 8.71 2.70 16.27
CA VAL A 137 9.17 1.30 16.11
C VAL A 137 10.61 1.14 16.56
N ARG A 138 11.48 2.11 16.26
CA ARG A 138 12.91 2.07 16.59
C ARG A 138 13.20 2.24 18.07
N ALA A 139 12.26 2.79 18.82
CA ALA A 139 12.39 2.99 20.27
C ALA A 139 12.05 1.73 21.09
N VAL A 140 11.42 0.72 20.47
CA VAL A 140 10.99 -0.52 21.11
C VAL A 140 11.63 -1.69 20.37
N THR A 141 12.07 -2.72 21.08
CA THR A 141 12.73 -3.92 20.52
C THR A 141 11.80 -4.79 19.64
N ALA A 142 10.55 -4.42 19.46
CA ALA A 142 9.57 -5.12 18.64
C ALA A 142 9.48 -4.48 17.25
N ASP A 143 9.62 -5.30 16.20
CA ASP A 143 9.45 -4.91 14.79
C ASP A 143 7.97 -4.65 14.43
N ASN A 144 7.25 -3.92 15.30
CA ASN A 144 5.80 -3.67 15.21
C ASN A 144 5.49 -2.18 15.32
N ILE A 145 4.53 -1.73 14.53
CA ILE A 145 3.86 -0.44 14.72
C ILE A 145 2.75 -0.62 15.75
N GLU A 146 2.74 0.20 16.77
CA GLU A 146 1.62 0.24 17.71
C GLU A 146 0.38 0.78 17.01
N PHE A 147 -0.61 -0.09 16.85
CA PHE A 147 -1.74 0.19 15.99
C PHE A 147 -2.67 1.28 16.55
N ASP A 148 -2.83 1.35 17.87
CA ASP A 148 -3.69 2.38 18.50
C ASP A 148 -3.06 3.77 18.39
N THR A 149 -1.74 3.87 18.48
CA THR A 149 -1.01 5.12 18.19
C THR A 149 -1.21 5.55 16.75
N LEU A 150 -1.15 4.61 15.78
CA LEU A 150 -1.37 4.90 14.38
C LEU A 150 -2.81 5.36 14.10
N LYS A 151 -3.82 4.69 14.66
CA LYS A 151 -5.24 5.06 14.50
C LYS A 151 -5.54 6.47 15.02
N ASN A 152 -4.98 6.80 16.18
CA ASN A 152 -5.17 8.09 16.83
C ASN A 152 -4.30 9.22 16.27
N ARG A 153 -3.38 8.91 15.34
CA ARG A 153 -2.53 9.92 14.71
C ARG A 153 -3.37 10.91 13.93
N LYS A 154 -3.16 12.20 14.18
CA LYS A 154 -3.74 13.28 13.38
C LYS A 154 -3.01 13.41 12.06
N ILE A 155 -3.76 13.48 10.98
CA ILE A 155 -3.28 13.74 9.62
C ILE A 155 -4.02 14.93 9.03
N ILE A 156 -3.36 15.67 8.14
CA ILE A 156 -3.98 16.80 7.44
C ILE A 156 -5.12 16.32 6.54
N LEU A 157 -6.20 17.09 6.50
CA LEU A 157 -7.40 16.80 5.71
C LEU A 157 -7.77 17.99 4.82
N PRO A 158 -7.03 18.26 3.74
CA PRO A 158 -7.39 19.31 2.78
C PRO A 158 -8.75 18.99 2.12
N PRO A 159 -9.41 19.99 1.48
CA PRO A 159 -10.63 19.74 0.73
C PRO A 159 -10.49 18.56 -0.26
N VAL A 160 -11.49 17.70 -0.33
CA VAL A 160 -11.48 16.48 -1.16
C VAL A 160 -11.22 16.78 -2.65
N GLN A 161 -11.66 17.95 -3.12
CA GLN A 161 -11.38 18.40 -4.49
C GLN A 161 -9.88 18.51 -4.76
N LEU A 162 -9.11 19.14 -3.86
CA LEU A 162 -7.65 19.24 -4.00
C LEU A 162 -6.97 17.87 -3.91
N GLN A 163 -7.51 16.96 -3.07
CA GLN A 163 -7.02 15.58 -3.01
C GLN A 163 -7.26 14.84 -4.34
N ASN A 164 -8.42 15.05 -5.00
CA ASN A 164 -8.75 14.47 -6.29
C ASN A 164 -7.84 15.03 -7.42
N GLU A 165 -7.58 16.33 -7.41
CA GLU A 165 -6.63 16.96 -8.34
C GLU A 165 -5.22 16.37 -8.20
N PHE A 166 -4.76 16.22 -6.95
CA PHE A 166 -3.50 15.55 -6.66
C PHE A 166 -3.48 14.09 -7.15
N ALA A 167 -4.53 13.33 -6.87
CA ALA A 167 -4.64 11.94 -7.31
C ALA A 167 -4.62 11.80 -8.85
N SER A 168 -5.26 12.73 -9.54
CA SER A 168 -5.24 12.82 -11.01
C SER A 168 -3.83 13.13 -11.52
N PHE A 169 -3.14 14.09 -10.91
CA PHE A 169 -1.76 14.42 -11.24
C PHE A 169 -0.82 13.21 -11.04
N VAL A 170 -0.90 12.54 -9.88
CA VAL A 170 -0.11 11.32 -9.62
C VAL A 170 -0.38 10.26 -10.66
N THR A 171 -1.65 10.05 -11.04
CA THR A 171 -2.03 9.08 -12.08
C THR A 171 -1.39 9.40 -13.44
N GLN A 172 -1.31 10.68 -13.81
CA GLN A 172 -0.63 11.10 -15.06
C GLN A 172 0.89 10.86 -14.98
N VAL A 173 1.50 11.14 -13.83
CA VAL A 173 2.92 10.87 -13.60
C VAL A 173 3.21 9.37 -13.70
N ASP A 174 2.38 8.53 -13.10
CA ASP A 174 2.53 7.06 -13.16
C ASP A 174 2.43 6.55 -14.61
N LYS A 175 1.46 7.04 -15.39
CA LYS A 175 1.34 6.71 -16.83
C LYS A 175 2.56 7.13 -17.63
N SER A 176 3.09 8.33 -17.38
CA SER A 176 4.29 8.83 -18.05
C SER A 176 5.51 8.00 -17.70
N LYS A 177 5.71 7.65 -16.42
CA LYS A 177 6.79 6.74 -15.99
C LYS A 177 6.73 5.40 -16.71
N LEU A 178 5.54 4.79 -16.80
CA LEU A 178 5.35 3.52 -17.49
C LEU A 178 5.68 3.63 -18.99
N ALA A 179 5.27 4.71 -19.65
CA ALA A 179 5.58 4.94 -21.06
C ALA A 179 7.09 5.11 -21.31
N ILE A 180 7.77 5.87 -20.44
CA ILE A 180 9.22 6.06 -20.49
C ILE A 180 9.93 4.73 -20.26
N GLN A 181 9.53 3.92 -19.26
CA GLN A 181 10.14 2.62 -19.00
C GLN A 181 10.02 1.69 -20.21
N LYS A 182 8.83 1.60 -20.81
CA LYS A 182 8.62 0.82 -22.04
C LYS A 182 9.52 1.27 -23.21
N SER A 183 9.76 2.58 -23.31
CA SER A 183 10.65 3.12 -24.34
C SER A 183 12.12 2.76 -24.08
N LEU A 184 12.56 2.82 -22.82
CA LEU A 184 13.90 2.40 -22.40
C LEU A 184 14.13 0.91 -22.69
N ASP A 185 13.19 0.05 -22.32
CA ASP A 185 13.28 -1.40 -22.56
C ASP A 185 13.43 -1.71 -24.06
N LYS A 186 12.68 -0.99 -24.93
CA LYS A 186 12.81 -1.10 -26.39
C LYS A 186 14.19 -0.66 -26.89
N LEU A 187 14.71 0.45 -26.37
CA LEU A 187 16.04 0.95 -26.74
C LEU A 187 17.14 0.00 -26.29
N GLU A 188 17.04 -0.59 -25.12
CA GLU A 188 17.99 -1.61 -24.66
C GLU A 188 17.96 -2.86 -25.54
N THR A 189 16.75 -3.30 -25.93
CA THR A 189 16.59 -4.44 -26.86
C THR A 189 17.22 -4.14 -28.21
N LEU A 190 16.96 -2.96 -28.76
CA LEU A 190 17.58 -2.52 -30.04
C LEU A 190 19.10 -2.45 -29.93
N LYS A 191 19.63 -1.88 -28.84
CA LYS A 191 21.06 -1.82 -28.57
C LYS A 191 21.69 -3.23 -28.58
N LYS A 192 21.07 -4.19 -27.86
CA LYS A 192 21.54 -5.57 -27.80
C LYS A 192 21.56 -6.21 -29.20
N SER A 193 20.50 -6.01 -29.99
CA SER A 193 20.42 -6.53 -31.37
C SER A 193 21.50 -5.95 -32.26
N LEU A 194 21.75 -4.64 -32.22
CA LEU A 194 22.82 -4.00 -32.99
C LEU A 194 24.21 -4.46 -32.56
N MET A 195 24.45 -4.59 -31.24
CA MET A 195 25.73 -5.13 -30.74
C MET A 195 25.98 -6.54 -31.27
N GLN A 196 24.95 -7.39 -31.27
CA GLN A 196 25.08 -8.76 -31.81
C GLN A 196 25.28 -8.75 -33.32
N GLN A 197 24.65 -7.84 -34.05
CA GLN A 197 24.81 -7.74 -35.51
C GLN A 197 26.20 -7.27 -35.95
N TYR A 198 26.82 -6.34 -35.18
CA TYR A 198 28.08 -5.72 -35.59
C TYR A 198 29.31 -6.27 -34.88
N PHE A 199 29.16 -7.01 -33.80
CA PHE A 199 30.28 -7.50 -32.98
C PHE A 199 30.16 -9.00 -32.60
N GLY A 200 29.03 -9.65 -32.88
CA GLY A 200 28.82 -11.10 -32.72
C GLY A 200 28.96 -11.79 -34.05
#